data_18e8cd69a3960bf62fb69af08f330f92
#
_entry.id   18e8cd69a3960bf62fb69af08f330f92
#
_cell.length_a   1.000
_cell.length_b   1.000
_cell.length_c   1.000
_cell.angle_alpha   90.00
_cell.angle_beta   90.00
_cell.angle_gamma   90.00
#
_symmetry.space_group_name_H-M   'P 1'
#
loop_
_entity.id
_entity.type
_entity.pdbx_description
1 polymer ?
#
loop_
_entity_poly.entity_id
_entity_poly.type
_entity_poly.pdbx_seq_one_letter_code
_entity_poly.pdbx_strand_id
1 'polypeptide(L)'
;MIKPSYDEVMAIKDEYDVIPVYKEVYADSVTPITLLRKILKKSDKCFLLESIEGGVKWGRYSFIGCNPKARLVYKNGVLTITGEGEDAIKTAKPYEEIRKYMKNYKNPRFEDLPPFTGGLVGYYGYAMIAVSEPILKIQESETNDFDLMLFDKIIAYDHLREKMTVIVNMKTYDTERQYEQAVNDINEIINTITDPAPLAKLESDKNVEFTSTYTEEEFCDMVNKTKEYIFDGDIFQCVVSRRFETEYKGSLLNAYRVLRITNPSPYMVYMNIEGDEIISTSPETLVKLQNGVLNTFPIAGSRPRGATKEEDDALADELIKDEKELAEHNMLVDLGRNDIGKISKFNSVKVTSYQQILRYSKIMHICSEVEGELKDGLDAFDAVESLLPAGTLSGAPKIRACQIIDELEKTPRGVYGGALGYVDFNGNLDTCIAIRMAVKKGNKVYVQAGAGIVADSDPKSEYLETYNKALAVINAVKNAGEVEAI
;
A
#
# COMPACT_ATOMS: atom_id res chain seq x y z
N MET A 1 11.42 -21.57 -21.50
CA MET A 1 12.23 -22.56 -20.75
C MET A 1 12.00 -22.29 -19.28
N ILE A 2 11.88 -23.33 -18.44
CA ILE A 2 11.79 -23.19 -16.99
C ILE A 2 13.19 -22.99 -16.42
N LYS A 3 13.33 -22.11 -15.45
CA LYS A 3 14.56 -21.80 -14.73
C LYS A 3 14.28 -21.74 -13.22
N PRO A 4 15.28 -22.05 -12.38
CA PRO A 4 16.46 -22.84 -12.71
C PRO A 4 16.08 -24.26 -13.17
N SER A 5 16.98 -24.97 -13.81
CA SER A 5 16.86 -26.42 -14.10
C SER A 5 16.88 -27.22 -12.79
N TYR A 6 16.43 -28.49 -12.85
CA TYR A 6 16.47 -29.36 -11.66
C TYR A 6 17.87 -29.50 -11.08
N ASP A 7 18.90 -29.66 -11.95
CA ASP A 7 20.29 -29.80 -11.53
C ASP A 7 20.83 -28.54 -10.84
N GLU A 8 20.43 -27.34 -11.33
CA GLU A 8 20.78 -26.06 -10.70
C GLU A 8 20.08 -25.90 -9.33
N VAL A 9 18.85 -26.36 -9.20
CA VAL A 9 18.13 -26.38 -7.90
C VAL A 9 18.85 -27.32 -6.92
N MET A 10 19.22 -28.54 -7.38
CA MET A 10 19.95 -29.53 -6.57
C MET A 10 21.29 -29.00 -6.05
N ALA A 11 21.94 -28.11 -6.81
CA ALA A 11 23.23 -27.54 -6.41
C ALA A 11 23.13 -26.55 -5.22
N ILE A 12 21.96 -25.95 -5.01
CA ILE A 12 21.77 -24.87 -3.99
C ILE A 12 20.73 -25.19 -2.91
N LYS A 13 20.01 -26.32 -3.01
CA LYS A 13 18.85 -26.63 -2.15
C LYS A 13 19.15 -26.66 -0.65
N ASP A 14 20.37 -26.97 -0.27
CA ASP A 14 20.76 -27.11 1.14
C ASP A 14 21.06 -25.73 1.80
N GLU A 15 21.13 -24.66 1.02
CA GLU A 15 21.37 -23.29 1.50
C GLU A 15 20.08 -22.50 1.75
N TYR A 16 18.94 -22.97 1.21
CA TYR A 16 17.66 -22.23 1.18
C TYR A 16 16.48 -23.10 1.58
N ASP A 17 15.43 -22.48 2.12
CA ASP A 17 14.18 -23.15 2.48
C ASP A 17 13.19 -23.20 1.32
N VAL A 18 13.27 -22.19 0.44
CA VAL A 18 12.47 -22.07 -0.79
C VAL A 18 13.33 -21.60 -1.94
N ILE A 19 13.03 -22.08 -3.14
CA ILE A 19 13.74 -21.68 -4.37
C ILE A 19 12.70 -21.25 -5.41
N PRO A 20 12.82 -20.03 -6.00
CA PRO A 20 11.93 -19.59 -7.05
C PRO A 20 12.22 -20.35 -8.35
N VAL A 21 11.24 -21.13 -8.81
CA VAL A 21 11.20 -21.72 -10.15
C VAL A 21 10.30 -20.85 -11.00
N TYR A 22 10.73 -20.49 -12.21
CA TYR A 22 10.01 -19.51 -13.01
C TYR A 22 10.09 -19.76 -14.51
N LYS A 23 9.13 -19.14 -15.21
CA LYS A 23 9.07 -19.13 -16.68
C LYS A 23 8.63 -17.76 -17.18
N GLU A 24 9.39 -17.21 -18.14
CA GLU A 24 8.98 -16.04 -18.89
C GLU A 24 8.04 -16.44 -20.05
N VAL A 25 7.00 -15.62 -20.25
CA VAL A 25 6.07 -15.71 -21.39
C VAL A 25 5.80 -14.31 -21.94
N TYR A 26 5.42 -14.21 -23.23
CA TYR A 26 5.03 -12.94 -23.82
C TYR A 26 3.69 -12.43 -23.24
N ALA A 27 3.56 -11.14 -23.10
CA ALA A 27 2.42 -10.46 -22.48
C ALA A 27 1.68 -9.49 -23.43
N ASP A 28 2.00 -9.55 -24.72
CA ASP A 28 1.52 -8.65 -25.78
C ASP A 28 -0.01 -8.70 -26.01
N SER A 29 -0.67 -9.79 -25.58
CA SER A 29 -2.11 -9.99 -25.77
C SER A 29 -2.95 -9.92 -24.48
N VAL A 30 -2.33 -9.66 -23.32
CA VAL A 30 -2.99 -9.73 -22.00
C VAL A 30 -2.61 -8.54 -21.13
N THR A 31 -3.56 -7.98 -20.41
CA THR A 31 -3.31 -6.90 -19.45
C THR A 31 -3.37 -7.41 -18.00
N PRO A 32 -2.76 -6.73 -17.02
CA PRO A 32 -2.88 -7.10 -15.60
C PRO A 32 -4.33 -7.23 -15.13
N ILE A 33 -5.22 -6.34 -15.59
CA ILE A 33 -6.66 -6.42 -15.27
C ILE A 33 -7.32 -7.67 -15.85
N THR A 34 -6.98 -8.03 -17.08
CA THR A 34 -7.51 -9.26 -17.71
C THR A 34 -7.06 -10.49 -16.94
N LEU A 35 -5.78 -10.53 -16.52
CA LEU A 35 -5.22 -11.59 -15.70
C LEU A 35 -5.95 -11.71 -14.36
N LEU A 36 -6.10 -10.58 -13.64
CA LEU A 36 -6.79 -10.54 -12.37
C LEU A 36 -8.24 -11.05 -12.49
N ARG A 37 -8.98 -10.64 -13.53
CA ARG A 37 -10.36 -11.11 -13.79
C ARG A 37 -10.43 -12.63 -14.06
N LYS A 38 -9.41 -13.21 -14.69
CA LYS A 38 -9.32 -14.67 -14.88
C LYS A 38 -9.07 -15.39 -13.55
N ILE A 39 -8.21 -14.82 -12.72
CA ILE A 39 -7.84 -15.35 -11.39
C ILE A 39 -9.01 -15.29 -10.42
N LEU A 40 -9.76 -14.18 -10.38
CA LEU A 40 -10.94 -14.00 -9.52
C LEU A 40 -12.05 -15.02 -9.74
N LYS A 41 -12.08 -15.70 -10.89
CA LYS A 41 -12.98 -16.85 -11.10
C LYS A 41 -12.62 -18.06 -10.23
N LYS A 42 -11.37 -18.14 -9.76
CA LYS A 42 -10.81 -19.31 -9.06
C LYS A 42 -10.53 -19.03 -7.57
N SER A 43 -10.41 -17.77 -7.17
CA SER A 43 -10.01 -17.40 -5.82
C SER A 43 -10.58 -16.05 -5.41
N ASP A 44 -11.08 -15.98 -4.18
CA ASP A 44 -11.46 -14.76 -3.47
C ASP A 44 -10.33 -14.18 -2.61
N LYS A 45 -9.11 -14.73 -2.74
CA LYS A 45 -7.89 -14.27 -2.09
C LYS A 45 -6.86 -13.96 -3.14
N CYS A 46 -6.72 -12.69 -3.48
CA CYS A 46 -5.79 -12.25 -4.51
C CYS A 46 -5.42 -10.77 -4.32
N PHE A 47 -4.37 -10.37 -5.02
CA PHE A 47 -3.97 -8.98 -5.10
C PHE A 47 -3.49 -8.59 -6.50
N LEU A 48 -3.51 -7.30 -6.77
CA LEU A 48 -2.80 -6.61 -7.84
C LEU A 48 -2.11 -5.38 -7.24
N LEU A 49 -0.79 -5.33 -7.35
CA LEU A 49 0.01 -4.15 -7.02
C LEU A 49 0.62 -3.62 -8.31
N GLU A 50 0.35 -2.36 -8.61
CA GLU A 50 0.85 -1.68 -9.81
C GLU A 50 1.48 -0.33 -9.44
N SER A 51 2.39 0.13 -10.28
CA SER A 51 2.81 1.52 -10.32
C SER A 51 2.56 2.05 -11.72
N ILE A 52 1.74 3.09 -11.86
CA ILE A 52 1.32 3.60 -13.18
C ILE A 52 2.00 4.94 -13.49
N GLU A 53 2.39 5.69 -12.48
CA GLU A 53 3.09 6.97 -12.62
C GLU A 53 4.50 6.92 -12.02
N GLY A 54 5.40 7.76 -12.53
CA GLY A 54 6.78 7.85 -12.05
C GLY A 54 7.84 7.40 -13.06
N GLY A 55 7.46 7.12 -14.31
CA GLY A 55 8.37 6.74 -15.39
C GLY A 55 8.98 5.34 -15.22
N VAL A 56 10.03 5.05 -15.99
CA VAL A 56 10.68 3.71 -16.06
C VAL A 56 11.21 3.22 -14.70
N LYS A 57 11.47 4.13 -13.76
CA LYS A 57 12.06 3.80 -12.45
C LYS A 57 11.02 3.20 -11.48
N TRP A 58 9.74 3.57 -11.59
CA TRP A 58 8.67 3.20 -10.66
C TRP A 58 7.60 2.31 -11.28
N GLY A 59 7.20 2.58 -12.52
CA GLY A 59 6.07 1.98 -13.21
C GLY A 59 6.39 0.70 -14.02
N ARG A 60 7.49 0.00 -13.74
CA ARG A 60 7.94 -1.10 -14.58
C ARG A 60 7.14 -2.38 -14.39
N TYR A 61 6.76 -2.72 -13.17
CA TYR A 61 6.13 -4.00 -12.87
C TYR A 61 4.73 -3.86 -12.30
N SER A 62 3.84 -4.80 -12.70
CA SER A 62 2.63 -5.15 -11.96
C SER A 62 2.80 -6.53 -11.36
N PHE A 63 2.45 -6.69 -10.08
CA PHE A 63 2.51 -7.96 -9.38
C PHE A 63 1.11 -8.48 -9.08
N ILE A 64 0.87 -9.76 -9.37
CA ILE A 64 -0.40 -10.42 -9.16
C ILE A 64 -0.14 -11.73 -8.41
N GLY A 65 -0.91 -11.99 -7.36
CA GLY A 65 -0.92 -13.26 -6.66
C GLY A 65 -2.33 -13.71 -6.35
N CYS A 66 -2.51 -15.02 -6.25
CA CYS A 66 -3.76 -15.64 -5.83
C CYS A 66 -3.50 -16.91 -5.04
N ASN A 67 -4.52 -17.37 -4.31
CA ASN A 67 -4.45 -18.57 -3.48
C ASN A 67 -3.23 -18.53 -2.53
N PRO A 68 -3.21 -17.62 -1.56
CA PRO A 68 -2.11 -17.51 -0.61
C PRO A 68 -1.89 -18.83 0.13
N LYS A 69 -0.62 -19.15 0.42
CA LYS A 69 -0.21 -20.32 1.18
C LYS A 69 -0.64 -20.25 2.64
N ALA A 70 -0.68 -19.02 3.18
CA ALA A 70 -1.13 -18.75 4.53
C ALA A 70 -1.71 -17.33 4.62
N ARG A 71 -2.47 -17.07 5.68
CA ARG A 71 -2.93 -15.75 6.06
C ARG A 71 -2.62 -15.52 7.54
N LEU A 72 -2.03 -14.36 7.83
CA LEU A 72 -1.63 -13.91 9.16
C LEU A 72 -2.51 -12.72 9.52
N VAL A 73 -3.34 -12.87 10.53
CA VAL A 73 -4.28 -11.84 10.99
C VAL A 73 -3.98 -11.50 12.44
N TYR A 74 -3.80 -10.22 12.72
CA TYR A 74 -3.70 -9.73 14.09
C TYR A 74 -4.91 -8.88 14.44
N LYS A 75 -5.53 -9.21 15.55
CA LYS A 75 -6.71 -8.50 16.06
C LYS A 75 -6.74 -8.60 17.57
N ASN A 76 -6.85 -7.46 18.26
CA ASN A 76 -7.06 -7.41 19.70
C ASN A 76 -6.08 -8.28 20.50
N GLY A 77 -4.78 -8.25 20.16
CA GLY A 77 -3.74 -9.00 20.88
C GLY A 77 -3.66 -10.49 20.53
N VAL A 78 -4.38 -10.95 19.50
CA VAL A 78 -4.31 -12.34 19.02
C VAL A 78 -3.84 -12.36 17.59
N LEU A 79 -2.76 -13.09 17.33
CA LEU A 79 -2.29 -13.43 15.99
C LEU A 79 -2.86 -14.79 15.60
N THR A 80 -3.63 -14.83 14.52
CA THR A 80 -4.13 -16.06 13.90
C THR A 80 -3.37 -16.33 12.61
N ILE A 81 -2.80 -17.52 12.48
CA ILE A 81 -2.12 -17.98 11.27
C ILE A 81 -2.93 -19.13 10.70
N THR A 82 -3.45 -18.97 9.48
CA THR A 82 -4.18 -20.01 8.76
C THR A 82 -3.41 -20.44 7.52
N GLY A 83 -3.45 -21.73 7.15
CA GLY A 83 -2.73 -22.28 6.00
C GLY A 83 -2.70 -23.80 6.02
N GLU A 84 -1.59 -24.44 6.36
CA GLU A 84 -1.51 -25.89 6.57
C GLU A 84 -2.15 -26.35 7.91
N GLY A 85 -2.68 -25.42 8.68
CA GLY A 85 -3.38 -25.56 9.95
C GLY A 85 -3.93 -24.22 10.37
N GLU A 86 -4.43 -24.14 11.59
CA GLU A 86 -4.82 -22.88 12.23
C GLU A 86 -4.18 -22.79 13.61
N ASP A 87 -3.36 -21.76 13.79
CA ASP A 87 -2.71 -21.45 15.07
C ASP A 87 -3.17 -20.06 15.53
N ALA A 88 -3.60 -19.96 16.79
CA ALA A 88 -3.96 -18.71 17.43
C ALA A 88 -3.02 -18.42 18.60
N ILE A 89 -2.25 -17.35 18.50
CA ILE A 89 -1.20 -16.96 19.43
C ILE A 89 -1.60 -15.65 20.11
N LYS A 90 -1.82 -15.68 21.42
CA LYS A 90 -2.01 -14.44 22.18
C LYS A 90 -0.65 -13.79 22.39
N THR A 91 -0.46 -12.60 21.83
CA THR A 91 0.84 -11.89 21.88
C THR A 91 0.66 -10.37 21.82
N ALA A 92 1.50 -9.66 22.56
CA ALA A 92 1.67 -8.21 22.43
C ALA A 92 2.77 -7.85 21.41
N LYS A 93 3.45 -8.85 20.84
CA LYS A 93 4.60 -8.69 19.94
C LYS A 93 4.38 -9.44 18.61
N PRO A 94 3.36 -9.03 17.83
CA PRO A 94 2.99 -9.78 16.63
C PRO A 94 4.12 -9.81 15.58
N TYR A 95 4.95 -8.78 15.48
CA TYR A 95 6.08 -8.75 14.56
C TYR A 95 7.13 -9.82 14.87
N GLU A 96 7.37 -10.15 16.14
CA GLU A 96 8.27 -11.24 16.51
C GLU A 96 7.74 -12.61 16.03
N GLU A 97 6.43 -12.82 16.11
CA GLU A 97 5.81 -14.07 15.64
C GLU A 97 5.81 -14.17 14.10
N ILE A 98 5.56 -13.06 13.41
CA ILE A 98 5.71 -13.02 11.94
C ILE A 98 7.14 -13.37 11.52
N ARG A 99 8.17 -12.80 12.22
CA ARG A 99 9.58 -13.12 11.96
C ARG A 99 9.88 -14.60 12.12
N LYS A 100 9.34 -15.24 13.18
CA LYS A 100 9.50 -16.70 13.39
C LYS A 100 8.90 -17.49 12.23
N TYR A 101 7.72 -17.07 11.76
CA TYR A 101 7.07 -17.72 10.62
C TYR A 101 7.87 -17.56 9.33
N MET A 102 8.35 -16.34 9.04
CA MET A 102 9.11 -16.02 7.83
C MET A 102 10.51 -16.63 7.78
N LYS A 103 11.09 -17.02 8.90
CA LYS A 103 12.40 -17.74 8.94
C LYS A 103 12.42 -19.03 8.12
N ASN A 104 11.26 -19.62 7.85
CA ASN A 104 11.14 -20.87 7.08
C ASN A 104 11.05 -20.62 5.55
N TYR A 105 11.37 -19.39 5.09
CA TYR A 105 11.22 -18.96 3.70
C TYR A 105 12.47 -18.28 3.14
N LYS A 106 13.67 -18.59 3.66
CA LYS A 106 14.93 -18.10 3.11
C LYS A 106 15.05 -18.54 1.65
N ASN A 107 15.20 -17.58 0.71
CA ASN A 107 15.28 -17.87 -0.71
C ASN A 107 16.52 -17.23 -1.39
N PRO A 108 17.02 -17.82 -2.52
CA PRO A 108 18.08 -17.20 -3.31
C PRO A 108 17.54 -16.00 -4.09
N ARG A 109 18.45 -15.07 -4.39
CA ARG A 109 18.18 -13.93 -5.26
C ARG A 109 18.78 -14.20 -6.63
N PHE A 110 17.94 -14.13 -7.69
CA PHE A 110 18.40 -14.22 -9.06
C PHE A 110 18.29 -12.84 -9.73
N GLU A 111 19.35 -12.42 -10.43
CA GLU A 111 19.45 -11.08 -11.03
C GLU A 111 18.40 -10.81 -12.13
N ASP A 112 17.97 -11.86 -12.82
CA ASP A 112 16.98 -11.79 -13.91
C ASP A 112 15.53 -11.79 -13.42
N LEU A 113 15.29 -11.95 -12.09
CA LEU A 113 13.97 -11.88 -11.49
C LEU A 113 13.57 -10.43 -11.11
N PRO A 114 12.26 -10.14 -11.09
CA PRO A 114 11.74 -8.86 -10.61
C PRO A 114 12.02 -8.66 -9.11
N PRO A 115 11.88 -7.42 -8.59
CA PRO A 115 12.20 -7.11 -7.19
C PRO A 115 11.33 -7.86 -6.18
N PHE A 116 10.13 -8.30 -6.56
CA PHE A 116 9.23 -9.09 -5.73
C PHE A 116 8.96 -10.45 -6.38
N THR A 117 9.31 -11.53 -5.70
CA THR A 117 9.17 -12.91 -6.19
C THR A 117 8.24 -13.76 -5.33
N GLY A 118 7.79 -13.25 -4.20
CA GLY A 118 6.93 -13.89 -3.22
C GLY A 118 7.16 -13.33 -1.83
N GLY A 119 6.21 -13.54 -0.94
CA GLY A 119 6.25 -13.01 0.42
C GLY A 119 4.87 -12.66 0.95
N LEU A 120 4.84 -11.82 1.97
CA LEU A 120 3.63 -11.31 2.59
C LEU A 120 3.11 -10.08 1.84
N VAL A 121 1.83 -10.10 1.48
CA VAL A 121 1.11 -8.96 0.87
C VAL A 121 -0.14 -8.67 1.69
N GLY A 122 -0.40 -7.41 1.99
CA GLY A 122 -1.58 -7.04 2.76
C GLY A 122 -1.52 -5.62 3.28
N TYR A 123 -2.12 -5.43 4.46
CA TYR A 123 -2.14 -4.13 5.11
C TYR A 123 -1.76 -4.21 6.59
N TYR A 124 -1.22 -3.09 7.07
CA TYR A 124 -1.07 -2.77 8.49
C TYR A 124 -2.02 -1.60 8.79
N GLY A 125 -2.94 -1.77 9.72
CA GLY A 125 -3.90 -0.75 10.10
C GLY A 125 -3.29 0.35 10.98
N TYR A 126 -4.00 1.47 11.09
CA TYR A 126 -3.59 2.61 11.93
C TYR A 126 -3.34 2.22 13.40
N ALA A 127 -4.16 1.29 13.93
CA ALA A 127 -4.06 0.85 15.32
C ALA A 127 -2.75 0.13 15.67
N MET A 128 -1.95 -0.29 14.67
CA MET A 128 -0.66 -0.94 14.91
C MET A 128 0.34 -0.07 15.67
N ILE A 129 0.17 1.26 15.70
CA ILE A 129 0.99 2.12 16.56
C ILE A 129 0.88 1.75 18.04
N ALA A 130 -0.26 1.22 18.50
CA ALA A 130 -0.42 0.81 19.89
C ALA A 130 0.43 -0.42 20.28
N VAL A 131 1.01 -1.13 19.31
CA VAL A 131 1.96 -2.23 19.56
C VAL A 131 3.30 -1.67 19.98
N SER A 132 3.81 -0.64 19.28
CA SER A 132 5.07 0.04 19.63
C SER A 132 4.92 1.06 20.77
N GLU A 133 3.73 1.67 20.89
CA GLU A 133 3.43 2.72 21.85
C GLU A 133 2.20 2.34 22.73
N PRO A 134 2.37 1.43 23.73
CA PRO A 134 1.26 0.89 24.53
C PRO A 134 0.52 1.92 25.39
N ILE A 135 1.02 3.14 25.49
CA ILE A 135 0.33 4.27 26.13
C ILE A 135 -0.91 4.71 25.34
N LEU A 136 -0.93 4.43 24.03
CA LEU A 136 -2.05 4.75 23.15
C LEU A 136 -3.14 3.70 23.29
N LYS A 137 -4.37 4.17 23.49
CA LYS A 137 -5.58 3.34 23.53
C LYS A 137 -6.40 3.66 22.29
N ILE A 138 -6.00 3.06 21.17
CA ILE A 138 -6.68 3.31 19.89
C ILE A 138 -8.01 2.58 19.85
N GLN A 139 -9.05 3.25 19.35
CA GLN A 139 -10.39 2.68 19.18
C GLN A 139 -10.36 1.41 18.33
N GLU A 140 -11.12 0.39 18.75
CA GLU A 140 -11.28 -0.84 17.96
C GLU A 140 -12.00 -0.57 16.65
N SER A 141 -11.48 -1.14 15.58
CA SER A 141 -12.04 -1.06 14.22
C SER A 141 -12.78 -2.35 13.84
N GLU A 142 -13.66 -2.29 12.86
CA GLU A 142 -14.25 -3.46 12.22
C GLU A 142 -13.23 -4.27 11.41
N THR A 143 -12.15 -3.62 10.93
CA THR A 143 -11.05 -4.29 10.23
C THR A 143 -10.04 -4.90 11.21
N ASN A 144 -9.18 -5.78 10.72
CA ASN A 144 -8.08 -6.31 11.50
C ASN A 144 -7.01 -5.24 11.75
N ASP A 145 -6.18 -5.42 12.80
CA ASP A 145 -5.07 -4.52 13.07
C ASP A 145 -3.98 -4.68 12.01
N PHE A 146 -3.72 -5.91 11.56
CA PHE A 146 -3.14 -6.20 10.25
C PHE A 146 -3.74 -7.46 9.64
N ASP A 147 -3.61 -7.58 8.31
CA ASP A 147 -4.05 -8.73 7.54
C ASP A 147 -3.08 -8.95 6.39
N LEU A 148 -2.28 -10.01 6.51
CA LEU A 148 -1.18 -10.32 5.60
C LEU A 148 -1.37 -11.71 5.00
N MET A 149 -1.33 -11.82 3.70
CA MET A 149 -1.42 -13.07 2.96
C MET A 149 -0.04 -13.47 2.42
N LEU A 150 0.39 -14.69 2.67
CA LEU A 150 1.65 -15.23 2.17
C LEU A 150 1.44 -15.84 0.78
N PHE A 151 2.11 -15.27 -0.21
CA PHE A 151 2.07 -15.77 -1.58
C PHE A 151 3.41 -16.42 -1.96
N ASP A 152 3.35 -17.67 -2.31
CA ASP A 152 4.45 -18.44 -2.87
C ASP A 152 4.41 -18.49 -4.41
N LYS A 153 3.33 -18.02 -5.04
CA LYS A 153 3.10 -17.96 -6.48
C LYS A 153 2.81 -16.54 -6.91
N ILE A 154 3.62 -16.00 -7.81
CA ILE A 154 3.55 -14.62 -8.28
C ILE A 154 3.58 -14.58 -9.80
N ILE A 155 2.78 -13.68 -10.38
CA ILE A 155 2.90 -13.26 -11.77
C ILE A 155 3.43 -11.83 -11.76
N ALA A 156 4.62 -11.62 -12.29
CA ALA A 156 5.20 -10.31 -12.49
C ALA A 156 5.06 -9.89 -13.96
N TYR A 157 4.32 -8.84 -14.21
CA TYR A 157 4.14 -8.25 -15.55
C TYR A 157 5.15 -7.12 -15.73
N ASP A 158 6.08 -7.26 -16.67
CA ASP A 158 7.08 -6.24 -17.03
C ASP A 158 6.55 -5.39 -18.19
N HIS A 159 6.08 -4.18 -17.88
CA HIS A 159 5.54 -3.23 -18.86
C HIS A 159 6.58 -2.72 -19.85
N LEU A 160 7.87 -2.73 -19.48
CA LEU A 160 8.95 -2.27 -20.36
C LEU A 160 9.32 -3.31 -21.42
N ARG A 161 9.28 -4.61 -21.05
CA ARG A 161 9.66 -5.71 -21.91
C ARG A 161 8.49 -6.43 -22.56
N GLU A 162 7.26 -6.06 -22.18
CA GLU A 162 6.02 -6.75 -22.58
C GLU A 162 6.08 -8.27 -22.34
N LYS A 163 6.58 -8.64 -21.15
CA LYS A 163 6.72 -10.02 -20.70
C LYS A 163 6.06 -10.23 -19.34
N MET A 164 5.65 -11.45 -19.11
CA MET A 164 5.25 -11.92 -17.79
C MET A 164 6.23 -12.96 -17.30
N THR A 165 6.61 -12.91 -16.03
CA THR A 165 7.33 -13.96 -15.35
C THR A 165 6.40 -14.63 -14.37
N VAL A 166 6.10 -15.91 -14.58
CA VAL A 166 5.35 -16.74 -13.64
C VAL A 166 6.36 -17.39 -12.71
N ILE A 167 6.25 -17.14 -11.42
CA ILE A 167 7.20 -17.54 -10.37
C ILE A 167 6.47 -18.42 -9.37
N VAL A 168 7.05 -19.56 -9.03
CA VAL A 168 6.58 -20.47 -7.98
C VAL A 168 7.74 -20.77 -7.05
N ASN A 169 7.61 -20.40 -5.78
CA ASN A 169 8.62 -20.64 -4.75
C ASN A 169 8.43 -22.05 -4.18
N MET A 170 9.17 -23.02 -4.70
CA MET A 170 9.12 -24.41 -4.25
C MET A 170 9.87 -24.60 -2.92
N LYS A 171 9.39 -25.50 -2.06
CA LYS A 171 10.15 -25.95 -0.87
C LYS A 171 11.32 -26.84 -1.27
N THR A 172 12.38 -26.86 -0.46
CA THR A 172 13.62 -27.61 -0.75
C THR A 172 13.62 -29.04 -0.21
N TYR A 173 12.70 -29.40 0.71
CA TYR A 173 12.49 -30.80 1.11
C TYR A 173 11.77 -31.57 0.00
N ASP A 174 12.03 -32.87 -0.14
CA ASP A 174 11.47 -33.70 -1.21
C ASP A 174 11.61 -33.05 -2.60
N THR A 175 12.85 -32.61 -2.90
CA THR A 175 13.15 -31.64 -3.97
C THR A 175 12.63 -32.08 -5.34
N GLU A 176 12.69 -33.37 -5.68
CA GLU A 176 12.20 -33.89 -6.96
C GLU A 176 10.70 -33.63 -7.11
N ARG A 177 9.91 -34.07 -6.12
CA ARG A 177 8.45 -33.88 -6.11
C ARG A 177 8.06 -32.40 -6.09
N GLN A 178 8.76 -31.57 -5.28
CA GLN A 178 8.48 -30.15 -5.18
C GLN A 178 8.80 -29.42 -6.49
N TYR A 179 9.88 -29.82 -7.19
CA TYR A 179 10.22 -29.25 -8.50
C TYR A 179 9.17 -29.61 -9.56
N GLU A 180 8.77 -30.88 -9.63
CA GLU A 180 7.72 -31.33 -10.54
C GLU A 180 6.39 -30.57 -10.26
N GLN A 181 6.04 -30.39 -8.98
CA GLN A 181 4.85 -29.63 -8.60
C GLN A 181 4.95 -28.15 -9.02
N ALA A 182 6.10 -27.51 -8.83
CA ALA A 182 6.33 -26.13 -9.26
C ALA A 182 6.20 -25.97 -10.78
N VAL A 183 6.72 -26.91 -11.54
CA VAL A 183 6.58 -26.96 -13.02
C VAL A 183 5.10 -27.09 -13.41
N ASN A 184 4.34 -27.95 -12.74
CA ASN A 184 2.91 -28.16 -12.98
C ASN A 184 2.12 -26.88 -12.63
N ASP A 185 2.40 -26.26 -11.48
CA ASP A 185 1.76 -25.02 -11.05
C ASP A 185 2.01 -23.87 -12.06
N ILE A 186 3.25 -23.72 -12.55
CA ILE A 186 3.59 -22.75 -13.59
C ILE A 186 2.76 -22.99 -14.85
N ASN A 187 2.66 -24.24 -15.30
CA ASN A 187 1.87 -24.58 -16.49
C ASN A 187 0.37 -24.34 -16.27
N GLU A 188 -0.16 -24.64 -15.09
CA GLU A 188 -1.57 -24.34 -14.74
C GLU A 188 -1.85 -22.84 -14.76
N ILE A 189 -0.96 -22.03 -14.19
CA ILE A 189 -1.06 -20.57 -14.24
C ILE A 189 -1.04 -20.07 -15.68
N ILE A 190 -0.11 -20.56 -16.51
CA ILE A 190 -0.03 -20.19 -17.93
C ILE A 190 -1.31 -20.60 -18.68
N ASN A 191 -1.85 -21.79 -18.45
CA ASN A 191 -3.12 -22.23 -19.04
C ASN A 191 -4.27 -21.32 -18.62
N THR A 192 -4.31 -20.87 -17.36
CA THR A 192 -5.31 -19.89 -16.88
C THR A 192 -5.16 -18.54 -17.61
N ILE A 193 -3.92 -18.08 -17.81
CA ILE A 193 -3.62 -16.84 -18.52
C ILE A 193 -4.08 -16.93 -19.99
N THR A 194 -3.81 -18.04 -20.65
CA THR A 194 -4.08 -18.24 -22.08
C THR A 194 -5.50 -18.76 -22.37
N ASP A 195 -6.31 -19.05 -21.36
CA ASP A 195 -7.70 -19.49 -21.51
C ASP A 195 -8.50 -18.47 -22.36
N PRO A 196 -9.05 -18.86 -23.53
CA PRO A 196 -9.83 -17.99 -24.39
C PRO A 196 -11.26 -17.71 -23.88
N ALA A 197 -11.68 -18.35 -22.79
CA ALA A 197 -13.03 -18.19 -22.26
C ALA A 197 -13.32 -16.71 -21.94
N PRO A 198 -14.53 -16.21 -22.31
CA PRO A 198 -14.91 -14.83 -22.03
C PRO A 198 -14.86 -14.53 -20.55
N LEU A 199 -14.44 -13.30 -20.22
CA LEU A 199 -14.42 -12.82 -18.84
C LEU A 199 -15.86 -12.67 -18.31
N ALA A 200 -16.09 -13.10 -17.08
CA ALA A 200 -17.37 -12.86 -16.42
C ALA A 200 -17.56 -11.34 -16.23
N LYS A 201 -18.79 -10.86 -16.41
CA LYS A 201 -19.15 -9.51 -16.01
C LYS A 201 -19.07 -9.38 -14.49
N LEU A 202 -18.51 -8.27 -14.04
CA LEU A 202 -18.50 -7.93 -12.62
C LEU A 202 -19.77 -7.13 -12.31
N GLU A 203 -20.47 -7.56 -11.28
CA GLU A 203 -21.62 -6.80 -10.79
C GLU A 203 -21.14 -5.49 -10.14
N SER A 204 -21.88 -4.43 -10.36
CA SER A 204 -21.66 -3.11 -9.77
C SER A 204 -23.01 -2.47 -9.50
N ASP A 205 -23.18 -1.92 -8.31
CA ASP A 205 -24.40 -1.21 -7.97
C ASP A 205 -24.52 0.10 -8.77
N LYS A 206 -25.76 0.49 -9.02
CA LYS A 206 -26.11 1.76 -9.67
C LYS A 206 -26.71 2.68 -8.60
N ASN A 207 -26.58 4.00 -8.84
CA ASN A 207 -27.13 5.04 -7.95
C ASN A 207 -26.59 4.97 -6.51
N VAL A 208 -25.26 4.82 -6.39
CA VAL A 208 -24.55 4.77 -5.10
C VAL A 208 -24.48 6.17 -4.51
N GLU A 209 -24.96 6.34 -3.27
CA GLU A 209 -24.88 7.59 -2.55
C GLU A 209 -24.04 7.40 -1.27
N PHE A 210 -23.07 8.29 -1.08
CA PHE A 210 -22.23 8.30 0.11
C PHE A 210 -22.75 9.29 1.14
N THR A 211 -22.78 8.89 2.40
CA THR A 211 -23.07 9.72 3.55
C THR A 211 -21.81 9.96 4.36
N SER A 212 -21.60 11.20 4.84
CA SER A 212 -20.48 11.54 5.74
C SER A 212 -20.84 11.21 7.18
N THR A 213 -19.85 10.72 7.95
CA THR A 213 -19.99 10.49 9.39
C THR A 213 -20.03 11.77 10.22
N TYR A 214 -19.72 12.93 9.62
CA TYR A 214 -19.76 14.26 10.22
C TYR A 214 -20.55 15.22 9.35
N THR A 215 -21.35 16.08 9.98
CA THR A 215 -21.86 17.30 9.36
C THR A 215 -20.73 18.32 9.20
N GLU A 216 -20.98 19.40 8.43
CA GLU A 216 -20.02 20.51 8.31
C GLU A 216 -19.72 21.12 9.69
N GLU A 217 -20.77 21.39 10.50
CA GLU A 217 -20.63 21.98 11.82
C GLU A 217 -19.77 21.12 12.75
N GLU A 218 -20.07 19.82 12.85
CA GLU A 218 -19.31 18.87 13.69
C GLU A 218 -17.84 18.79 13.29
N PHE A 219 -17.54 18.80 11.97
CA PHE A 219 -16.16 18.77 11.50
C PHE A 219 -15.43 20.09 11.77
N CYS A 220 -16.09 21.23 11.55
CA CYS A 220 -15.55 22.55 11.90
C CYS A 220 -15.25 22.66 13.40
N ASP A 221 -16.11 22.12 14.26
CA ASP A 221 -15.87 22.07 15.71
C ASP A 221 -14.66 21.22 16.06
N MET A 222 -14.48 20.08 15.37
CA MET A 222 -13.30 19.23 15.53
C MET A 222 -12.02 19.97 15.12
N VAL A 223 -12.04 20.72 14.02
CA VAL A 223 -10.91 21.57 13.59
C VAL A 223 -10.62 22.63 14.65
N ASN A 224 -11.63 23.33 15.17
CA ASN A 224 -11.44 24.35 16.20
C ASN A 224 -10.83 23.76 17.49
N LYS A 225 -11.31 22.60 17.96
CA LYS A 225 -10.70 21.90 19.10
C LYS A 225 -9.25 21.51 18.85
N THR A 226 -8.93 21.05 17.64
CA THR A 226 -7.55 20.76 17.26
C THR A 226 -6.66 22.00 17.33
N LYS A 227 -7.18 23.16 16.89
CA LYS A 227 -6.48 24.45 17.02
C LYS A 227 -6.28 24.87 18.48
N GLU A 228 -7.22 24.59 19.39
CA GLU A 228 -7.02 24.83 20.82
C GLU A 228 -5.80 24.07 21.34
N TYR A 229 -5.63 22.78 21.02
CA TYR A 229 -4.44 22.00 21.37
C TYR A 229 -3.15 22.57 20.78
N ILE A 230 -3.20 23.18 19.59
CA ILE A 230 -2.04 23.84 18.99
C ILE A 230 -1.68 25.11 19.78
N PHE A 231 -2.69 25.93 20.13
CA PHE A 231 -2.47 27.16 20.91
C PHE A 231 -2.02 26.90 22.35
N ASP A 232 -2.46 25.79 22.94
CA ASP A 232 -2.01 25.32 24.26
C ASP A 232 -0.59 24.75 24.24
N GLY A 233 -0.02 24.53 23.04
CA GLY A 233 1.35 24.03 22.85
C GLY A 233 1.49 22.51 22.94
N ASP A 234 0.40 21.76 22.90
CA ASP A 234 0.40 20.30 22.92
C ASP A 234 0.98 19.70 21.64
N ILE A 235 0.65 20.31 20.50
CA ILE A 235 1.04 19.87 19.15
C ILE A 235 1.32 21.07 18.25
N PHE A 236 2.08 20.83 17.16
CA PHE A 236 2.27 21.82 16.09
C PHE A 236 1.29 21.60 14.94
N GLN A 237 0.93 20.34 14.70
CA GLN A 237 0.04 19.90 13.63
C GLN A 237 -0.66 18.60 14.05
N CYS A 238 -1.90 18.45 13.60
CA CYS A 238 -2.66 17.21 13.75
C CYS A 238 -3.54 16.97 12.53
N VAL A 239 -3.58 15.72 12.04
CA VAL A 239 -4.41 15.33 10.90
C VAL A 239 -5.70 14.72 11.42
N VAL A 240 -6.81 15.44 11.30
CA VAL A 240 -8.16 14.94 11.61
C VAL A 240 -8.87 14.49 10.35
N SER A 241 -9.69 13.43 10.46
CA SER A 241 -10.34 12.83 9.31
C SER A 241 -11.82 12.59 9.50
N ARG A 242 -12.51 12.37 8.38
CA ARG A 242 -13.90 11.89 8.36
C ARG A 242 -14.07 10.77 7.35
N ARG A 243 -15.06 9.93 7.61
CA ARG A 243 -15.41 8.79 6.78
C ARG A 243 -16.67 9.09 5.97
N PHE A 244 -16.70 8.57 4.76
CA PHE A 244 -17.86 8.51 3.88
C PHE A 244 -18.24 7.05 3.70
N GLU A 245 -19.51 6.73 3.85
CA GLU A 245 -20.01 5.35 3.85
C GLU A 245 -21.16 5.17 2.84
N THR A 246 -21.25 3.99 2.27
CA THR A 246 -22.35 3.58 1.41
C THR A 246 -22.58 2.07 1.47
N GLU A 247 -23.79 1.64 1.15
CA GLU A 247 -24.05 0.23 0.83
C GLU A 247 -23.67 -0.04 -0.62
N TYR A 248 -22.98 -1.16 -0.86
CA TYR A 248 -22.50 -1.56 -2.18
C TYR A 248 -22.35 -3.07 -2.28
N LYS A 249 -23.11 -3.71 -3.18
CA LYS A 249 -23.11 -5.17 -3.33
C LYS A 249 -22.11 -5.69 -4.35
N GLY A 250 -21.73 -4.86 -5.33
CA GLY A 250 -20.80 -5.22 -6.39
C GLY A 250 -19.35 -5.38 -5.92
N SER A 251 -18.47 -5.76 -6.84
CA SER A 251 -17.02 -5.79 -6.62
C SER A 251 -16.40 -4.40 -6.81
N LEU A 252 -15.45 -4.04 -5.96
CA LEU A 252 -14.66 -2.82 -6.10
C LEU A 252 -13.67 -2.87 -7.29
N LEU A 253 -13.50 -4.02 -7.96
CA LEU A 253 -12.58 -4.11 -9.09
C LEU A 253 -12.95 -3.16 -10.24
N ASN A 254 -14.24 -2.94 -10.51
CA ASN A 254 -14.64 -1.96 -11.51
C ASN A 254 -14.33 -0.52 -11.06
N ALA A 255 -14.51 -0.20 -9.78
CA ALA A 255 -14.07 1.09 -9.21
C ALA A 255 -12.55 1.27 -9.32
N TYR A 256 -11.77 0.21 -9.06
CA TYR A 256 -10.32 0.20 -9.27
C TYR A 256 -9.95 0.50 -10.74
N ARG A 257 -10.65 -0.11 -11.70
CA ARG A 257 -10.45 0.15 -13.14
C ARG A 257 -10.70 1.61 -13.51
N VAL A 258 -11.72 2.24 -12.92
CA VAL A 258 -11.98 3.68 -13.09
C VAL A 258 -10.82 4.49 -12.52
N LEU A 259 -10.41 4.24 -11.25
CA LEU A 259 -9.30 4.94 -10.60
C LEU A 259 -8.00 4.82 -11.40
N ARG A 260 -7.71 3.65 -11.94
CA ARG A 260 -6.52 3.36 -12.72
C ARG A 260 -6.38 4.28 -13.94
N ILE A 261 -7.50 4.70 -14.51
CA ILE A 261 -7.55 5.59 -15.69
C ILE A 261 -7.68 7.06 -15.28
N THR A 262 -8.51 7.34 -14.27
CA THR A 262 -8.84 8.72 -13.89
C THR A 262 -7.84 9.35 -12.94
N ASN A 263 -7.25 8.56 -12.06
CA ASN A 263 -6.34 8.99 -10.99
C ASN A 263 -5.17 8.01 -10.83
N PRO A 264 -4.34 7.82 -11.88
CA PRO A 264 -3.16 6.99 -11.77
C PRO A 264 -2.21 7.53 -10.70
N SER A 265 -1.45 6.63 -10.05
CA SER A 265 -0.61 6.96 -8.91
C SER A 265 0.59 6.01 -8.84
N PRO A 266 1.68 6.38 -8.14
CA PRO A 266 2.82 5.49 -7.93
C PRO A 266 2.45 4.15 -7.25
N TYR A 267 1.42 4.14 -6.42
CA TYR A 267 0.91 2.93 -5.80
C TYR A 267 -0.57 2.74 -6.12
N MET A 268 -0.84 1.78 -6.97
CA MET A 268 -2.18 1.32 -7.30
C MET A 268 -2.38 -0.08 -6.70
N VAL A 269 -3.35 -0.21 -5.83
CA VAL A 269 -3.58 -1.44 -5.05
C VAL A 269 -5.01 -1.94 -5.25
N TYR A 270 -5.15 -3.20 -5.58
CA TYR A 270 -6.37 -3.98 -5.43
C TYR A 270 -6.07 -5.21 -4.59
N MET A 271 -6.86 -5.47 -3.57
CA MET A 271 -6.80 -6.69 -2.77
C MET A 271 -8.21 -7.22 -2.55
N ASN A 272 -8.35 -8.53 -2.66
CA ASN A 272 -9.55 -9.26 -2.22
C ASN A 272 -9.11 -10.25 -1.15
N ILE A 273 -9.71 -10.15 0.02
CA ILE A 273 -9.38 -10.92 1.22
C ILE A 273 -10.67 -11.60 1.69
N GLU A 274 -11.02 -12.75 1.09
CA GLU A 274 -12.24 -13.52 1.41
C GLU A 274 -13.55 -12.73 1.21
N GLY A 275 -13.59 -11.88 0.17
CA GLY A 275 -14.77 -11.07 -0.15
C GLY A 275 -14.72 -9.65 0.43
N ASP A 276 -13.85 -9.37 1.41
CA ASP A 276 -13.49 -8.00 1.77
C ASP A 276 -12.50 -7.45 0.74
N GLU A 277 -12.76 -6.26 0.21
CA GLU A 277 -11.94 -5.69 -0.86
C GLU A 277 -11.33 -4.35 -0.44
N ILE A 278 -10.09 -4.13 -0.87
CA ILE A 278 -9.39 -2.85 -0.70
C ILE A 278 -8.94 -2.37 -2.08
N ILE A 279 -9.25 -1.11 -2.40
CA ILE A 279 -8.68 -0.40 -3.54
C ILE A 279 -8.01 0.87 -3.07
N SER A 280 -6.85 1.19 -3.65
CA SER A 280 -6.12 2.42 -3.34
C SER A 280 -5.40 2.98 -4.55
N THR A 281 -5.31 4.31 -4.60
CA THR A 281 -4.47 5.09 -5.51
C THR A 281 -3.60 6.03 -4.68
N SER A 282 -2.69 5.43 -3.89
CA SER A 282 -1.85 6.20 -2.97
C SER A 282 -0.70 6.89 -3.70
N PRO A 283 -0.54 8.20 -3.52
CA PRO A 283 0.59 8.93 -4.09
C PRO A 283 1.86 8.83 -3.24
N GLU A 284 1.76 8.30 -2.01
CA GLU A 284 2.78 8.51 -0.98
C GLU A 284 3.34 7.19 -0.46
N THR A 285 4.66 7.04 -0.53
CA THR A 285 5.40 5.93 0.07
C THR A 285 5.41 6.07 1.58
N LEU A 286 5.06 5.00 2.33
CA LEU A 286 5.37 4.97 3.76
C LEU A 286 6.86 4.71 3.94
N VAL A 287 7.32 3.55 3.49
CA VAL A 287 8.74 3.18 3.50
C VAL A 287 9.01 2.11 2.46
N LYS A 288 10.15 2.23 1.81
CA LYS A 288 10.74 1.21 0.95
C LYS A 288 12.07 0.77 1.54
N LEU A 289 12.27 -0.53 1.63
CA LEU A 289 13.55 -1.15 2.02
C LEU A 289 14.00 -2.07 0.89
N GLN A 290 15.14 -1.78 0.32
CA GLN A 290 15.69 -2.60 -0.74
C GLN A 290 17.20 -2.80 -0.53
N ASN A 291 17.63 -4.05 -0.38
CA ASN A 291 19.03 -4.41 -0.16
C ASN A 291 19.67 -3.69 1.04
N GLY A 292 18.90 -3.51 2.13
CA GLY A 292 19.38 -2.82 3.34
C GLY A 292 19.34 -1.29 3.26
N VAL A 293 18.85 -0.73 2.17
CA VAL A 293 18.66 0.72 2.00
C VAL A 293 17.20 1.08 2.18
N LEU A 294 16.94 1.99 3.12
CA LEU A 294 15.63 2.58 3.41
C LEU A 294 15.44 3.84 2.56
N ASN A 295 14.25 4.01 2.01
CA ASN A 295 13.85 5.22 1.30
C ASN A 295 12.46 5.68 1.75
N THR A 296 12.28 6.99 1.86
CA THR A 296 10.97 7.65 1.88
C THR A 296 10.98 8.84 0.94
N PHE A 297 9.80 9.23 0.44
CA PHE A 297 9.65 10.23 -0.60
C PHE A 297 8.66 11.30 -0.13
N PRO A 298 9.11 12.28 0.67
CA PRO A 298 8.27 13.41 1.05
C PRO A 298 7.75 14.16 -0.17
N ILE A 299 6.43 14.33 -0.24
CA ILE A 299 5.73 15.02 -1.31
C ILE A 299 4.85 16.09 -0.68
N ALA A 300 5.02 17.35 -1.08
CA ALA A 300 4.17 18.46 -0.69
C ALA A 300 4.06 19.50 -1.81
N GLY A 301 3.10 20.38 -1.66
CA GLY A 301 2.84 21.36 -2.68
C GLY A 301 2.27 20.77 -3.97
N SER A 302 1.33 21.44 -4.58
CA SER A 302 0.77 20.95 -5.83
C SER A 302 0.31 22.08 -6.75
N ARG A 303 0.45 21.86 -8.06
CA ARG A 303 -0.14 22.69 -9.11
C ARG A 303 -0.71 21.78 -10.21
N PRO A 304 -1.80 22.18 -10.87
CA PRO A 304 -2.27 21.46 -12.06
C PRO A 304 -1.22 21.51 -13.16
N ARG A 305 -1.35 20.61 -14.15
CA ARG A 305 -0.54 20.66 -15.37
C ARG A 305 -1.01 21.81 -16.27
N GLY A 306 -0.06 22.48 -16.88
CA GLY A 306 -0.34 23.51 -17.89
C GLY A 306 -0.88 22.92 -19.21
N ALA A 307 -1.71 23.66 -19.92
CA ALA A 307 -2.21 23.25 -21.23
C ALA A 307 -1.12 23.32 -22.32
N THR A 308 -0.10 24.18 -22.12
CA THR A 308 1.10 24.29 -22.96
C THR A 308 2.34 24.04 -22.14
N LYS A 309 3.47 23.82 -22.80
CA LYS A 309 4.75 23.62 -22.12
C LYS A 309 5.16 24.88 -21.34
N GLU A 310 4.95 26.05 -21.92
CA GLU A 310 5.27 27.35 -21.33
C GLU A 310 4.46 27.61 -20.07
N GLU A 311 3.16 27.27 -20.09
CA GLU A 311 2.27 27.35 -18.91
C GLU A 311 2.69 26.35 -17.83
N ASP A 312 3.01 25.10 -18.23
CA ASP A 312 3.46 24.05 -17.33
C ASP A 312 4.77 24.42 -16.61
N ASP A 313 5.72 25.02 -17.34
CA ASP A 313 6.97 25.49 -16.78
C ASP A 313 6.76 26.72 -15.87
N ALA A 314 5.84 27.62 -16.21
CA ALA A 314 5.49 28.77 -15.36
C ALA A 314 4.85 28.33 -14.03
N LEU A 315 3.95 27.34 -14.06
CA LEU A 315 3.33 26.77 -12.85
C LEU A 315 4.36 26.03 -11.97
N ALA A 316 5.32 25.36 -12.59
CA ALA A 316 6.44 24.73 -11.86
C ALA A 316 7.34 25.77 -11.18
N ASP A 317 7.65 26.86 -11.89
CA ASP A 317 8.43 27.98 -11.38
C ASP A 317 7.72 28.75 -10.26
N GLU A 318 6.39 28.86 -10.32
CA GLU A 318 5.58 29.41 -9.25
C GLU A 318 5.63 28.52 -8.01
N LEU A 319 5.40 27.22 -8.20
CA LEU A 319 5.36 26.24 -7.11
C LEU A 319 6.68 26.19 -6.33
N ILE A 320 7.83 26.17 -7.02
CA ILE A 320 9.14 26.10 -6.37
C ILE A 320 9.56 27.43 -5.71
N LYS A 321 8.80 28.49 -5.87
CA LYS A 321 9.02 29.80 -5.22
C LYS A 321 7.97 30.11 -4.15
N ASP A 322 6.96 29.27 -3.98
CA ASP A 322 5.93 29.44 -2.97
C ASP A 322 6.49 29.12 -1.58
N GLU A 323 6.72 30.16 -0.78
CA GLU A 323 7.35 30.06 0.55
C GLU A 323 6.55 29.16 1.51
N LYS A 324 5.21 29.16 1.41
CA LYS A 324 4.35 28.32 2.24
C LYS A 324 4.51 26.85 1.89
N GLU A 325 4.44 26.52 0.58
CA GLU A 325 4.59 25.15 0.10
C GLU A 325 6.01 24.60 0.38
N LEU A 326 7.03 25.44 0.25
CA LEU A 326 8.40 25.08 0.61
C LEU A 326 8.59 24.86 2.11
N ALA A 327 7.96 25.67 2.97
CA ALA A 327 8.04 25.49 4.42
C ALA A 327 7.36 24.17 4.85
N GLU A 328 6.19 23.86 4.29
CA GLU A 328 5.51 22.58 4.52
C GLU A 328 6.35 21.40 4.02
N HIS A 329 6.89 21.51 2.81
CA HIS A 329 7.74 20.46 2.24
C HIS A 329 9.00 20.20 3.11
N ASN A 330 9.67 21.25 3.59
CA ASN A 330 10.82 21.12 4.47
C ASN A 330 10.47 20.41 5.78
N MET A 331 9.32 20.72 6.36
CA MET A 331 8.83 20.02 7.54
C MET A 331 8.64 18.52 7.27
N LEU A 332 8.07 18.13 6.11
CA LEU A 332 7.91 16.73 5.74
C LEU A 332 9.24 16.02 5.46
N VAL A 333 10.21 16.72 4.87
CA VAL A 333 11.59 16.18 4.69
C VAL A 333 12.25 15.92 6.04
N ASP A 334 12.13 16.85 6.99
CA ASP A 334 12.69 16.66 8.33
C ASP A 334 11.98 15.54 9.10
N LEU A 335 10.67 15.42 8.93
CA LEU A 335 9.89 14.31 9.49
C LEU A 335 10.38 12.96 8.92
N GLY A 336 10.54 12.86 7.59
CA GLY A 336 11.07 11.66 6.93
C GLY A 336 12.49 11.31 7.39
N ARG A 337 13.36 12.32 7.52
CA ARG A 337 14.71 12.12 8.07
C ARG A 337 14.69 11.60 9.51
N ASN A 338 13.82 12.15 10.34
CA ASN A 338 13.66 11.73 11.74
C ASN A 338 13.11 10.29 11.83
N ASP A 339 12.09 9.97 11.04
CA ASP A 339 11.46 8.65 11.06
C ASP A 339 12.44 7.56 10.58
N ILE A 340 13.10 7.74 9.43
CA ILE A 340 14.14 6.81 8.96
C ILE A 340 15.34 6.77 9.91
N GLY A 341 15.71 7.92 10.51
CA GLY A 341 16.87 8.04 11.39
C GLY A 341 16.81 7.13 12.62
N LYS A 342 15.60 6.81 13.11
CA LYS A 342 15.42 5.89 14.26
C LYS A 342 15.98 4.50 14.00
N ILE A 343 15.90 4.04 12.74
CA ILE A 343 16.26 2.67 12.33
C ILE A 343 17.48 2.64 11.38
N SER A 344 18.04 3.79 11.01
CA SER A 344 19.22 3.87 10.15
C SER A 344 20.54 3.88 10.93
N LYS A 345 21.60 3.37 10.30
CA LYS A 345 22.97 3.49 10.81
C LYS A 345 23.32 4.94 11.04
N PHE A 346 24.18 5.18 12.02
CA PHE A 346 24.65 6.54 12.34
C PHE A 346 25.32 7.19 11.09
N ASN A 347 25.01 8.45 10.81
CA ASN A 347 25.48 9.22 9.66
C ASN A 347 25.10 8.67 8.27
N SER A 348 24.21 7.69 8.15
CA SER A 348 23.79 7.15 6.85
C SER A 348 22.61 7.92 6.24
N VAL A 349 21.83 8.67 7.04
CA VAL A 349 20.65 9.39 6.55
C VAL A 349 21.08 10.58 5.69
N LYS A 350 20.58 10.59 4.46
CA LYS A 350 20.89 11.64 3.44
C LYS A 350 19.61 12.03 2.70
N VAL A 351 19.57 13.28 2.28
CA VAL A 351 18.59 13.75 1.28
C VAL A 351 19.27 13.62 -0.08
N THR A 352 18.94 12.58 -0.83
CA THR A 352 19.58 12.25 -2.11
C THR A 352 19.00 13.06 -3.26
N SER A 353 17.74 13.50 -3.12
CA SER A 353 17.07 14.43 -4.03
C SER A 353 16.28 15.43 -3.19
N TYR A 354 16.38 16.72 -3.51
CA TYR A 354 15.77 17.78 -2.71
C TYR A 354 14.99 18.75 -3.58
N GLN A 355 13.72 18.97 -3.23
CA GLN A 355 12.80 19.94 -3.84
C GLN A 355 12.72 19.82 -5.38
N GLN A 356 12.62 18.62 -5.92
CA GLN A 356 12.45 18.40 -7.35
C GLN A 356 10.97 18.49 -7.75
N ILE A 357 10.68 19.20 -8.84
CA ILE A 357 9.31 19.18 -9.41
C ILE A 357 9.13 17.88 -10.19
N LEU A 358 8.26 17.01 -9.66
CA LEU A 358 7.80 15.82 -10.37
C LEU A 358 6.47 16.11 -11.06
N ARG A 359 6.46 15.91 -12.38
CA ARG A 359 5.29 16.13 -13.23
C ARG A 359 4.57 14.81 -13.47
N TYR A 360 3.41 14.65 -12.87
CA TYR A 360 2.50 13.55 -13.14
C TYR A 360 1.52 13.91 -14.27
N SER A 361 0.63 13.00 -14.64
CA SER A 361 -0.27 13.19 -15.77
C SER A 361 -1.21 14.40 -15.63
N LYS A 362 -1.68 14.69 -14.43
CA LYS A 362 -2.67 15.77 -14.15
C LYS A 362 -2.18 16.86 -13.21
N ILE A 363 -1.14 16.58 -12.43
CA ILE A 363 -0.67 17.42 -11.35
C ILE A 363 0.86 17.35 -11.27
N MET A 364 1.49 18.41 -10.74
CA MET A 364 2.90 18.40 -10.38
C MET A 364 3.06 18.64 -8.88
N HIS A 365 4.12 18.11 -8.30
CA HIS A 365 4.43 18.22 -6.88
C HIS A 365 5.90 18.57 -6.64
N ILE A 366 6.19 19.16 -5.49
CA ILE A 366 7.54 19.21 -4.93
C ILE A 366 7.83 17.88 -4.24
N CYS A 367 8.89 17.21 -4.65
CA CYS A 367 9.29 15.91 -4.11
C CYS A 367 10.74 15.97 -3.64
N SER A 368 11.03 15.24 -2.57
CA SER A 368 12.39 14.94 -2.10
C SER A 368 12.54 13.44 -1.86
N GLU A 369 13.78 12.97 -1.81
CA GLU A 369 14.11 11.60 -1.48
C GLU A 369 15.02 11.57 -0.26
N VAL A 370 14.63 10.85 0.77
CA VAL A 370 15.43 10.62 1.98
C VAL A 370 15.81 9.15 2.04
N GLU A 371 17.10 8.90 2.16
CA GLU A 371 17.71 7.58 2.15
C GLU A 371 18.46 7.32 3.45
N GLY A 372 18.50 6.07 3.91
CA GLY A 372 19.32 5.64 5.04
C GLY A 372 19.67 4.16 4.96
N GLU A 373 20.82 3.76 5.50
CA GLU A 373 21.18 2.35 5.62
C GLU A 373 20.54 1.76 6.89
N LEU A 374 19.83 0.64 6.75
CA LEU A 374 19.21 -0.04 7.89
C LEU A 374 20.28 -0.47 8.92
N LYS A 375 20.01 -0.27 10.20
CA LYS A 375 20.88 -0.76 11.30
C LYS A 375 21.02 -2.27 11.25
N ASP A 376 22.20 -2.76 11.61
CA ASP A 376 22.44 -4.19 11.74
C ASP A 376 21.52 -4.80 12.81
N GLY A 377 20.91 -5.93 12.49
CA GLY A 377 19.97 -6.64 13.38
C GLY A 377 18.52 -6.16 13.29
N LEU A 378 18.23 -5.10 12.54
CA LEU A 378 16.88 -4.67 12.21
C LEU A 378 16.45 -5.23 10.86
N ASP A 379 15.13 -5.26 10.61
CA ASP A 379 14.53 -5.80 9.39
C ASP A 379 13.36 -4.96 8.86
N ALA A 380 12.65 -5.48 7.86
CA ALA A 380 11.50 -4.84 7.25
C ALA A 380 10.34 -4.57 8.23
N PHE A 381 10.16 -5.43 9.23
CA PHE A 381 9.10 -5.26 10.23
C PHE A 381 9.44 -4.13 11.22
N ASP A 382 10.71 -3.95 11.56
CA ASP A 382 11.15 -2.79 12.34
C ASP A 382 10.93 -1.49 11.56
N ALA A 383 11.11 -1.52 10.24
CA ALA A 383 10.84 -0.36 9.39
C ALA A 383 9.35 0.03 9.41
N VAL A 384 8.45 -0.93 9.23
CA VAL A 384 7.00 -0.67 9.32
C VAL A 384 6.62 -0.18 10.72
N GLU A 385 7.05 -0.86 11.76
CA GLU A 385 6.74 -0.55 13.16
C GLU A 385 7.18 0.86 13.55
N SER A 386 8.37 1.29 13.12
CA SER A 386 8.94 2.59 13.46
C SER A 386 8.26 3.76 12.75
N LEU A 387 7.80 3.56 11.51
CA LEU A 387 7.26 4.64 10.69
C LEU A 387 5.73 4.77 10.78
N LEU A 388 5.05 3.70 11.16
CA LEU A 388 3.59 3.67 11.23
C LEU A 388 3.03 4.36 12.49
N PRO A 389 1.97 5.18 12.39
CA PRO A 389 1.47 5.79 11.16
C PRO A 389 2.40 6.88 10.64
N ALA A 390 2.27 7.19 9.33
CA ALA A 390 3.00 8.30 8.75
C ALA A 390 2.72 9.62 9.48
N GLY A 391 3.72 10.50 9.56
CA GLY A 391 3.54 11.82 10.15
C GLY A 391 2.50 12.67 9.42
N THR A 392 2.41 12.51 8.11
CA THR A 392 1.39 13.14 7.25
C THR A 392 -0.05 12.67 7.53
N LEU A 393 -0.23 11.61 8.31
CA LEU A 393 -1.53 11.06 8.73
C LEU A 393 -1.74 11.12 10.25
N SER A 394 -0.78 11.61 11.00
CA SER A 394 -0.85 11.75 12.47
C SER A 394 -0.65 13.20 12.90
N GLY A 395 0.56 13.63 13.03
CA GLY A 395 0.93 14.99 13.39
C GLY A 395 2.25 15.05 14.17
N ALA A 396 2.53 16.21 14.74
CA ALA A 396 3.78 16.48 15.44
C ALA A 396 3.50 17.23 16.77
N PRO A 397 3.98 16.72 17.92
CA PRO A 397 4.62 15.41 18.15
C PRO A 397 3.66 14.22 17.95
N LYS A 398 4.17 13.13 17.31
CA LYS A 398 3.36 12.00 16.80
C LYS A 398 2.44 11.39 17.87
N ILE A 399 2.97 11.03 19.03
CA ILE A 399 2.21 10.32 20.08
C ILE A 399 1.06 11.19 20.62
N ARG A 400 1.34 12.48 20.88
CA ARG A 400 0.29 13.40 21.36
C ARG A 400 -0.78 13.63 20.32
N ALA A 401 -0.38 13.79 19.05
CA ALA A 401 -1.32 13.91 17.94
C ALA A 401 -2.23 12.66 17.83
N CYS A 402 -1.67 11.45 17.96
CA CYS A 402 -2.47 10.21 17.94
C CYS A 402 -3.48 10.15 19.10
N GLN A 403 -3.13 10.64 20.30
CA GLN A 403 -4.08 10.74 21.43
C GLN A 403 -5.24 11.68 21.12
N ILE A 404 -4.92 12.85 20.56
CA ILE A 404 -5.93 13.86 20.16
C ILE A 404 -6.84 13.34 19.05
N ILE A 405 -6.28 12.64 18.07
CA ILE A 405 -7.04 12.00 17.00
C ILE A 405 -8.05 11.00 17.57
N ASP A 406 -7.61 10.13 18.47
CA ASP A 406 -8.48 9.12 19.08
C ASP A 406 -9.58 9.75 19.97
N GLU A 407 -9.30 10.89 20.60
CA GLU A 407 -10.26 11.66 21.38
C GLU A 407 -11.33 12.34 20.50
N LEU A 408 -10.91 12.91 19.35
CA LEU A 408 -11.76 13.76 18.53
C LEU A 408 -12.53 13.00 17.45
N GLU A 409 -11.95 11.92 16.88
CA GLU A 409 -12.61 11.16 15.83
C GLU A 409 -13.65 10.19 16.39
N LYS A 410 -14.89 10.25 15.89
CA LYS A 410 -16.01 9.38 16.34
C LYS A 410 -15.91 7.95 15.80
N THR A 411 -15.14 7.74 14.74
CA THR A 411 -15.03 6.47 14.04
C THR A 411 -13.58 6.00 13.96
N PRO A 412 -13.28 4.73 14.25
CA PRO A 412 -11.92 4.21 14.17
C PRO A 412 -11.42 4.23 12.72
N ARG A 413 -10.14 4.50 12.54
CA ARG A 413 -9.53 4.62 11.20
C ARG A 413 -9.41 3.29 10.47
N GLY A 414 -9.20 2.20 11.19
CA GLY A 414 -9.00 0.88 10.60
C GLY A 414 -7.78 0.84 9.68
N VAL A 415 -7.99 0.57 8.40
CA VAL A 415 -6.92 0.54 7.39
C VAL A 415 -6.43 1.94 7.02
N TYR A 416 -7.31 2.95 7.04
CA TYR A 416 -6.95 4.32 6.70
C TYR A 416 -5.84 4.89 7.60
N GLY A 417 -4.83 5.50 6.99
CA GLY A 417 -3.65 6.02 7.70
C GLY A 417 -2.65 4.94 8.13
N GLY A 418 -2.91 3.69 7.80
CA GLY A 418 -1.99 2.57 7.93
C GLY A 418 -1.07 2.43 6.72
N ALA A 419 -0.70 1.18 6.37
CA ALA A 419 0.16 0.85 5.24
C ALA A 419 -0.42 -0.26 4.39
N LEU A 420 -0.17 -0.19 3.06
CA LEU A 420 -0.48 -1.23 2.07
C LEU A 420 0.80 -1.60 1.32
N GLY A 421 1.04 -2.89 1.08
CA GLY A 421 2.18 -3.31 0.29
C GLY A 421 2.65 -4.73 0.58
N TYR A 422 3.95 -4.95 0.45
CA TYR A 422 4.54 -6.27 0.62
C TYR A 422 5.85 -6.28 1.42
N VAL A 423 6.13 -7.43 2.02
CA VAL A 423 7.45 -7.83 2.55
C VAL A 423 7.85 -9.11 1.82
N ASP A 424 8.97 -9.10 1.09
CA ASP A 424 9.43 -10.27 0.34
C ASP A 424 10.19 -11.29 1.21
N PHE A 425 10.46 -12.47 0.65
CA PHE A 425 11.23 -13.52 1.34
C PHE A 425 12.69 -13.15 1.62
N ASN A 426 13.23 -12.12 0.96
CA ASN A 426 14.58 -11.60 1.16
C ASN A 426 14.66 -10.45 2.15
N GLY A 427 13.53 -10.07 2.77
CA GLY A 427 13.44 -8.96 3.70
C GLY A 427 13.39 -7.59 3.05
N ASN A 428 13.11 -7.49 1.73
CA ASN A 428 12.77 -6.22 1.13
C ASN A 428 11.31 -5.87 1.45
N LEU A 429 11.02 -4.58 1.45
CA LEU A 429 9.72 -4.01 1.75
C LEU A 429 9.41 -2.91 0.76
N ASP A 430 8.16 -2.85 0.31
CA ASP A 430 7.65 -1.69 -0.42
C ASP A 430 6.20 -1.45 0.01
N THR A 431 5.97 -0.30 0.68
CA THR A 431 4.67 0.04 1.26
C THR A 431 4.32 1.49 0.98
N CYS A 432 3.06 1.71 0.66
CA CYS A 432 2.47 3.05 0.61
C CYS A 432 1.64 3.33 1.86
N ILE A 433 1.39 4.61 2.11
CA ILE A 433 0.43 5.05 3.09
C ILE A 433 -0.98 4.69 2.60
N ALA A 434 -1.80 4.12 3.47
CA ALA A 434 -3.18 3.73 3.17
C ALA A 434 -4.11 4.95 3.12
N ILE A 435 -4.08 5.66 1.99
CA ILE A 435 -4.89 6.83 1.68
C ILE A 435 -5.47 6.74 0.26
N ARG A 436 -6.37 7.66 -0.10
CA ARG A 436 -7.02 7.66 -1.42
C ARG A 436 -7.58 6.27 -1.76
N MET A 437 -8.30 5.70 -0.81
CA MET A 437 -8.69 4.30 -0.82
C MET A 437 -10.16 4.11 -0.48
N ALA A 438 -10.71 2.98 -0.91
CA ALA A 438 -11.95 2.43 -0.39
C ALA A 438 -11.71 1.05 0.21
N VAL A 439 -12.37 0.78 1.32
CA VAL A 439 -12.46 -0.55 1.94
C VAL A 439 -13.90 -1.02 1.84
N LYS A 440 -14.11 -2.21 1.29
CA LYS A 440 -15.39 -2.89 1.31
C LYS A 440 -15.34 -4.03 2.33
N LYS A 441 -16.26 -4.01 3.28
CA LYS A 441 -16.46 -5.08 4.25
C LYS A 441 -17.93 -5.56 4.20
N GLY A 442 -18.11 -6.80 3.79
CA GLY A 442 -19.45 -7.26 3.46
C GLY A 442 -20.09 -6.41 2.36
N ASN A 443 -21.23 -5.76 2.66
CA ASN A 443 -21.92 -4.86 1.73
C ASN A 443 -21.65 -3.36 1.98
N LYS A 444 -20.79 -3.01 2.92
CA LYS A 444 -20.44 -1.61 3.20
C LYS A 444 -19.14 -1.21 2.56
N VAL A 445 -19.11 -0.01 1.98
CA VAL A 445 -17.90 0.62 1.44
C VAL A 445 -17.60 1.88 2.21
N TYR A 446 -16.34 2.02 2.63
CA TYR A 446 -15.81 3.17 3.37
C TYR A 446 -14.76 3.89 2.53
N VAL A 447 -14.85 5.20 2.48
CA VAL A 447 -13.82 6.11 1.96
C VAL A 447 -13.51 7.10 3.06
N GLN A 448 -12.24 7.25 3.45
CA GLN A 448 -11.83 8.17 4.52
C GLN A 448 -10.78 9.14 4.01
N ALA A 449 -10.89 10.38 4.45
CA ALA A 449 -9.95 11.44 4.10
C ALA A 449 -9.79 12.41 5.25
N GLY A 450 -8.58 12.96 5.40
CA GLY A 450 -8.22 13.89 6.46
C GLY A 450 -7.55 15.16 5.94
N ALA A 451 -7.49 16.14 6.81
CA ALA A 451 -6.83 17.42 6.62
C ALA A 451 -5.82 17.67 7.74
N GLY A 452 -4.67 18.23 7.39
CA GLY A 452 -3.63 18.60 8.35
C GLY A 452 -3.90 19.97 8.96
N ILE A 453 -4.29 19.97 10.23
CA ILE A 453 -4.68 21.20 10.92
C ILE A 453 -3.44 21.86 11.54
N VAL A 454 -3.27 23.13 11.22
CA VAL A 454 -2.27 24.05 11.78
C VAL A 454 -2.96 25.26 12.38
N ALA A 455 -2.22 26.15 13.07
CA ALA A 455 -2.77 27.33 13.74
C ALA A 455 -3.64 28.22 12.84
N ASP A 456 -3.24 28.37 11.56
CA ASP A 456 -3.91 29.24 10.59
C ASP A 456 -4.99 28.53 9.77
N SER A 457 -5.28 27.23 10.01
CA SER A 457 -6.28 26.46 9.29
C SER A 457 -7.68 27.11 9.43
N ASP A 458 -8.38 27.24 8.29
CA ASP A 458 -9.77 27.65 8.23
C ASP A 458 -10.70 26.42 8.26
N PRO A 459 -11.60 26.28 9.24
CA PRO A 459 -12.40 25.08 9.41
C PRO A 459 -13.23 24.67 8.19
N LYS A 460 -13.79 25.64 7.46
CA LYS A 460 -14.61 25.34 6.27
C LYS A 460 -13.75 24.91 5.09
N SER A 461 -12.59 25.51 4.92
CA SER A 461 -11.62 25.11 3.91
C SER A 461 -11.14 23.69 4.14
N GLU A 462 -10.82 23.31 5.38
CA GLU A 462 -10.41 21.97 5.75
C GLU A 462 -11.54 20.93 5.55
N TYR A 463 -12.78 21.30 5.86
CA TYR A 463 -13.96 20.47 5.57
C TYR A 463 -14.10 20.18 4.07
N LEU A 464 -13.93 21.19 3.21
CA LEU A 464 -13.97 21.02 1.75
C LEU A 464 -12.78 20.21 1.24
N GLU A 465 -11.60 20.42 1.81
CA GLU A 465 -10.39 19.68 1.44
C GLU A 465 -10.56 18.16 1.65
N THR A 466 -11.11 17.74 2.80
CA THR A 466 -11.37 16.31 3.05
C THR A 466 -12.33 15.72 2.02
N TYR A 467 -13.37 16.45 1.62
CA TYR A 467 -14.28 16.03 0.56
C TYR A 467 -13.56 15.88 -0.79
N ASN A 468 -12.78 16.88 -1.18
CA ASN A 468 -12.03 16.88 -2.44
C ASN A 468 -11.03 15.72 -2.49
N LYS A 469 -10.37 15.40 -1.36
CA LYS A 469 -9.47 14.24 -1.25
C LYS A 469 -10.20 12.90 -1.40
N ALA A 470 -11.44 12.79 -0.95
CA ALA A 470 -12.27 11.59 -1.09
C ALA A 470 -12.92 11.45 -2.47
N LEU A 471 -13.15 12.57 -3.16
CA LEU A 471 -14.02 12.67 -4.33
C LEU A 471 -13.62 11.74 -5.48
N ALA A 472 -12.34 11.58 -5.73
CA ALA A 472 -11.85 10.70 -6.80
C ALA A 472 -12.27 9.23 -6.56
N VAL A 473 -12.14 8.76 -5.32
CA VAL A 473 -12.51 7.38 -4.94
C VAL A 473 -14.03 7.22 -4.93
N ILE A 474 -14.75 8.20 -4.36
CA ILE A 474 -16.23 8.22 -4.34
C ILE A 474 -16.79 8.14 -5.78
N ASN A 475 -16.27 8.97 -6.69
CA ASN A 475 -16.69 8.97 -8.09
C ASN A 475 -16.36 7.66 -8.80
N ALA A 476 -15.22 7.05 -8.49
CA ALA A 476 -14.87 5.76 -9.05
C ALA A 476 -15.83 4.64 -8.64
N VAL A 477 -16.27 4.62 -7.38
CA VAL A 477 -17.28 3.66 -6.89
C VAL A 477 -18.64 3.94 -7.54
N LYS A 478 -19.06 5.21 -7.65
CA LYS A 478 -20.32 5.61 -8.30
C LYS A 478 -20.36 5.21 -9.78
N ASN A 479 -19.25 5.37 -10.50
CA ASN A 479 -19.17 5.13 -11.94
C ASN A 479 -18.72 3.69 -12.29
N ALA A 480 -18.52 2.83 -11.30
CA ALA A 480 -18.08 1.44 -11.50
C ALA A 480 -18.99 0.64 -12.43
N GLY A 481 -20.29 0.92 -12.44
CA GLY A 481 -21.27 0.26 -13.28
C GLY A 481 -21.17 0.59 -14.78
N GLU A 482 -20.51 1.70 -15.15
CA GLU A 482 -20.36 2.13 -16.54
C GLU A 482 -19.26 1.37 -17.28
N VAL A 483 -18.31 0.81 -16.56
CA VAL A 483 -17.10 0.15 -17.11
C VAL A 483 -17.43 -1.14 -17.88
N GLU A 484 -18.53 -1.81 -17.54
CA GLU A 484 -18.96 -3.05 -18.20
C GLU A 484 -19.99 -2.80 -19.30
N ALA A 485 -20.36 -1.55 -19.56
CA ALA A 485 -21.34 -1.18 -20.58
C ALA A 485 -20.76 -1.14 -22.00
N ILE A 486 -19.46 -1.36 -22.17
CA ILE A 486 -18.73 -1.33 -23.45
C ILE A 486 -18.50 -2.74 -23.95
#